data_9193ac0c756486f94ad4da23b53a3859
#
_entry.id   9193ac0c756486f94ad4da23b53a3859
#
_cell.length_a   1.000
_cell.length_b   1.000
_cell.length_c   1.000
_cell.angle_alpha   90.00
_cell.angle_beta   90.00
_cell.angle_gamma   90.00
#
_symmetry.space_group_name_H-M   'P 1'
#
loop_
_entity.id
_entity.type
_entity.pdbx_description
1 polymer ?
#
loop_
_entity_poly.entity_id
_entity_poly.type
_entity_poly.pdbx_seq_one_letter_code
_entity_poly.pdbx_strand_id
1 'polypeptide(L)'
;MTRTTLSPRRERERNLLFLSSPRLWPAYPLLPVVRRAGPEEECGLLVDLAGLFGLYGYGSTVFLANIFDLPATLAGFLALPRRAFDSADEVYDAGWRVD
;
A
#
# COMPACT_ATOMS: atom_id res chain seq x y z
N MET A 1 12.19 -28.67 1.05
CA MET A 1 12.43 -27.64 0.02
C MET A 1 12.92 -26.36 0.68
N THR A 2 14.02 -25.86 0.23
CA THR A 2 14.57 -24.64 0.80
C THR A 2 13.85 -23.43 0.22
N ARG A 3 13.34 -22.60 1.10
CA ARG A 3 12.70 -21.37 0.69
C ARG A 3 13.76 -20.28 0.47
N THR A 4 13.75 -19.68 -0.71
CA THR A 4 14.66 -18.58 -0.99
C THR A 4 14.15 -17.32 -0.29
N THR A 5 15.00 -16.75 0.55
CA THR A 5 14.71 -15.51 1.25
C THR A 5 15.46 -14.38 0.54
N LEU A 6 14.75 -13.31 0.19
CA LEU A 6 15.38 -12.13 -0.37
C LEU A 6 16.25 -11.46 0.68
N SER A 7 17.40 -10.90 0.25
CA SER A 7 18.19 -10.04 1.12
C SER A 7 17.36 -8.79 1.51
N PRO A 8 17.66 -8.13 2.63
CA PRO A 8 16.95 -6.90 3.01
C PRO A 8 16.95 -5.84 1.93
N ARG A 9 18.05 -5.71 1.19
CA ARG A 9 18.15 -4.76 0.09
C ARG A 9 17.20 -5.10 -1.07
N ARG A 10 17.12 -6.36 -1.47
CA ARG A 10 16.22 -6.80 -2.54
C ARG A 10 14.76 -6.73 -2.12
N GLU A 11 14.47 -7.02 -0.87
CA GLU A 11 13.13 -6.87 -0.32
C GLU A 11 12.69 -5.41 -0.38
N ARG A 12 13.56 -4.48 0.01
CA ARG A 12 13.28 -3.05 -0.09
C ARG A 12 13.03 -2.63 -1.54
N GLU A 13 13.91 -3.01 -2.45
CA GLU A 13 13.80 -2.67 -3.87
C GLU A 13 12.49 -3.20 -4.47
N ARG A 14 12.12 -4.44 -4.14
CA ARG A 14 10.87 -5.05 -4.59
C ARG A 14 9.65 -4.30 -4.06
N ASN A 15 9.64 -3.99 -2.78
CA ASN A 15 8.53 -3.24 -2.18
C ASN A 15 8.42 -1.85 -2.80
N LEU A 16 9.52 -1.13 -2.96
CA LEU A 16 9.51 0.20 -3.56
C LEU A 16 9.00 0.17 -5.01
N LEU A 17 9.38 -0.85 -5.77
CA LEU A 17 8.89 -1.03 -7.13
C LEU A 17 7.37 -1.15 -7.17
N PHE A 18 6.78 -2.02 -6.34
CA PHE A 18 5.33 -2.17 -6.27
C PHE A 18 4.66 -0.92 -5.75
N LEU A 19 5.17 -0.33 -4.67
CA LEU A 19 4.57 0.86 -4.07
C LEU A 19 4.49 2.03 -5.05
N SER A 20 5.44 2.13 -5.98
CA SER A 20 5.52 3.24 -6.93
C SER A 20 4.98 2.95 -8.33
N SER A 21 4.56 1.71 -8.60
CA SER A 21 4.16 1.28 -9.95
C SER A 21 2.79 0.59 -9.97
N PRO A 22 1.69 1.37 -9.95
CA PRO A 22 0.34 0.80 -9.90
C PRO A 22 0.03 -0.24 -10.96
N ARG A 23 0.58 -0.09 -12.16
CA ARG A 23 0.36 -1.05 -13.25
C ARG A 23 0.88 -2.46 -12.97
N LEU A 24 1.72 -2.61 -11.94
CA LEU A 24 2.24 -3.93 -11.53
C LEU A 24 1.37 -4.59 -10.46
N TRP A 25 0.36 -3.91 -9.96
CA TRP A 25 -0.44 -4.43 -8.85
C TRP A 25 -1.32 -5.59 -9.31
N PRO A 26 -1.20 -6.78 -8.67
CA PRO A 26 -2.04 -7.93 -9.02
C PRO A 26 -3.53 -7.68 -8.83
N ALA A 27 -3.89 -6.88 -7.84
CA ALA A 27 -5.28 -6.53 -7.54
C ALA A 27 -5.61 -5.09 -7.95
N TYR A 28 -4.99 -4.59 -9.03
CA TYR A 28 -5.25 -3.24 -9.51
C TYR A 28 -6.77 -2.97 -9.53
N PRO A 29 -7.25 -1.83 -9.07
CA PRO A 29 -6.53 -0.60 -8.72
C PRO A 29 -6.08 -0.49 -7.26
N LEU A 30 -6.05 -1.58 -6.54
CA LEU A 30 -5.71 -1.65 -5.12
C LEU A 30 -4.39 -2.40 -4.92
N LEU A 31 -3.62 -1.95 -3.94
CA LEU A 31 -2.45 -2.67 -3.45
C LEU A 31 -2.59 -2.85 -1.94
N PRO A 32 -2.92 -4.07 -1.48
CA PRO A 32 -2.92 -4.35 -0.06
C PRO A 32 -1.51 -4.27 0.52
N VAL A 33 -1.39 -3.65 1.68
CA VAL A 33 -0.13 -3.56 2.41
C VAL A 33 -0.39 -3.91 3.87
N VAL A 34 0.66 -4.37 4.54
CA VAL A 34 0.60 -4.72 5.97
C VAL A 34 1.73 -4.04 6.71
N ARG A 35 1.48 -3.71 7.96
CA ARG A 35 2.48 -3.19 8.88
C ARG A 35 2.41 -4.00 10.15
N ARG A 36 3.53 -4.59 10.52
CA ARG A 36 3.64 -5.36 11.77
C ARG A 36 4.31 -4.50 12.83
N ALA A 37 3.59 -4.30 13.93
CA ALA A 37 4.08 -3.55 15.09
C ALA A 37 3.93 -4.45 16.32
N GLY A 38 5.02 -5.14 16.69
CA GLY A 38 4.96 -6.13 17.75
C GLY A 38 4.07 -7.31 17.37
N PRO A 39 3.16 -7.72 18.25
CA PRO A 39 2.25 -8.84 17.97
C PRO A 39 1.08 -8.47 17.06
N GLU A 40 0.87 -7.19 16.79
CA GLU A 40 -0.26 -6.71 16.01
C GLU A 40 0.11 -6.46 14.56
N GLU A 41 -0.86 -6.68 13.68
CA GLU A 41 -0.75 -6.40 12.27
C GLU A 41 -1.81 -5.40 11.86
N GLU A 42 -1.36 -4.31 11.23
CA GLU A 42 -2.25 -3.33 10.63
C GLU A 42 -2.41 -3.63 9.14
N CYS A 43 -3.62 -3.54 8.65
CA CYS A 43 -3.92 -3.65 7.23
C CYS A 43 -4.12 -2.26 6.63
N GLY A 44 -3.61 -2.09 5.42
CA GLY A 44 -3.79 -0.84 4.69
C GLY A 44 -3.92 -1.10 3.19
N LEU A 45 -4.27 -0.06 2.46
CA LEU A 45 -4.44 -0.10 1.02
C LEU A 45 -3.85 1.14 0.38
N LEU A 46 -3.12 0.95 -0.73
CA LEU A 46 -2.89 2.01 -1.68
C LEU A 46 -3.90 1.87 -2.82
N VAL A 47 -4.31 2.99 -3.40
CA VAL A 47 -5.27 3.03 -4.50
C VAL A 47 -4.74 3.95 -5.58
N ASP A 48 -4.84 3.53 -6.84
CA ASP A 48 -4.46 4.37 -7.96
C ASP A 48 -5.57 5.36 -8.30
N LEU A 49 -5.76 6.35 -7.43
CA LEU A 49 -6.77 7.39 -7.62
C LEU A 49 -6.44 8.29 -8.80
N ALA A 50 -5.16 8.48 -9.12
CA ALA A 50 -4.74 9.24 -10.29
C ALA A 50 -5.17 8.54 -11.58
N GLY A 51 -4.93 7.23 -11.69
CA GLY A 51 -5.32 6.46 -12.86
C GLY A 51 -6.82 6.27 -13.00
N LEU A 52 -7.55 6.12 -11.88
CA LEU A 52 -9.00 5.90 -11.91
C LEU A 52 -9.81 7.18 -12.11
N PHE A 53 -9.44 8.25 -11.42
CA PHE A 53 -10.27 9.45 -11.31
C PHE A 53 -9.52 10.75 -11.59
N GLY A 54 -8.25 10.69 -11.95
CA GLY A 54 -7.43 11.87 -12.10
C GLY A 54 -7.17 12.63 -10.80
N LEU A 55 -7.29 11.97 -9.66
CA LEU A 55 -7.03 12.55 -8.35
C LEU A 55 -5.57 12.34 -7.97
N TYR A 56 -4.79 13.41 -8.03
CA TYR A 56 -3.37 13.38 -7.69
C TYR A 56 -3.15 13.71 -6.20
N GLY A 57 -1.96 13.39 -5.70
CA GLY A 57 -1.59 13.64 -4.31
C GLY A 57 -1.85 12.47 -3.36
N TYR A 58 -2.33 11.34 -3.87
CA TYR A 58 -2.59 10.14 -3.05
C TYR A 58 -1.63 8.99 -3.32
N GLY A 59 -0.60 9.20 -4.12
CA GLY A 59 0.31 8.14 -4.56
C GLY A 59 1.06 7.42 -3.45
N SER A 60 1.29 8.08 -2.33
CA SER A 60 1.95 7.52 -1.15
C SER A 60 1.06 7.63 0.09
N THR A 61 -0.24 7.47 -0.10
CA THR A 61 -1.21 7.49 1.00
C THR A 61 -1.68 6.08 1.28
N VAL A 62 -1.54 5.64 2.53
CA VAL A 62 -2.05 4.35 2.99
C VAL A 62 -3.39 4.58 3.66
N PHE A 63 -4.45 4.05 3.06
CA PHE A 63 -5.78 4.05 3.67
C PHE A 63 -5.86 2.87 4.64
N LEU A 64 -6.30 3.13 5.87
CA LEU A 64 -6.35 2.13 6.93
C LEU A 64 -7.65 1.34 6.82
N ALA A 65 -7.65 0.35 5.95
CA ALA A 65 -8.79 -0.50 5.68
C ALA A 65 -8.35 -1.88 5.21
N ASN A 66 -9.25 -2.84 5.35
CA ASN A 66 -9.08 -4.18 4.80
C ASN A 66 -9.74 -4.22 3.41
N ILE A 67 -9.11 -4.91 2.46
CA ILE A 67 -9.62 -5.05 1.10
C ILE A 67 -11.02 -5.68 1.05
N PHE A 68 -11.39 -6.46 2.07
CA PHE A 68 -12.69 -7.14 2.14
C PHE A 68 -13.79 -6.30 2.80
N ASP A 69 -13.46 -5.10 3.27
CA ASP A 69 -14.40 -4.24 3.99
C ASP A 69 -14.26 -2.79 3.53
N LEU A 70 -14.53 -2.59 2.24
CA LEU A 70 -14.39 -1.29 1.60
C LEU A 70 -15.71 -0.56 1.53
N PRO A 71 -15.72 0.79 1.70
CA PRO A 71 -16.90 1.60 1.44
C PRO A 71 -17.38 1.46 0.00
N ALA A 72 -18.71 1.57 -0.19
CA ALA A 72 -19.32 1.40 -1.51
C ALA A 72 -19.18 2.65 -2.40
N THR A 73 -18.79 3.78 -1.84
CA THR A 73 -18.68 5.05 -2.57
C THR A 73 -17.28 5.64 -2.48
N LEU A 74 -16.92 6.44 -3.48
CA LEU A 74 -15.65 7.17 -3.45
C LEU A 74 -15.58 8.13 -2.25
N ALA A 75 -16.66 8.83 -1.96
CA ALA A 75 -16.71 9.73 -0.81
C ALA A 75 -16.47 8.99 0.50
N GLY A 76 -17.08 7.82 0.68
CA GLY A 76 -16.87 6.96 1.84
C GLY A 76 -15.42 6.48 1.92
N PHE A 77 -14.83 6.11 0.79
CA PHE A 77 -13.44 5.69 0.72
C PHE A 77 -12.49 6.83 1.13
N LEU A 78 -12.70 8.02 0.59
CA LEU A 78 -11.86 9.18 0.91
C LEU A 78 -12.05 9.66 2.36
N ALA A 79 -13.09 9.23 3.04
CA ALA A 79 -13.32 9.51 4.46
C ALA A 79 -12.64 8.50 5.39
N LEU A 80 -12.05 7.42 4.87
CA LEU A 80 -11.34 6.43 5.67
C LEU A 80 -10.13 7.06 6.38
N PRO A 81 -9.80 6.58 7.58
CA PRO A 81 -8.53 6.93 8.20
C PRO A 81 -7.38 6.62 7.25
N ARG A 82 -6.39 7.49 7.24
CA ARG A 82 -5.25 7.34 6.34
C ARG A 82 -3.98 7.92 6.94
N ARG A 83 -2.86 7.45 6.42
CA ARG A 83 -1.54 8.01 6.70
C ARG A 83 -0.93 8.44 5.38
N ALA A 84 -0.69 9.74 5.24
CA ALA A 84 -0.09 10.31 4.03
C ALA A 84 1.41 10.40 4.20
N PHE A 85 2.14 9.97 3.17
CA PHE A 85 3.58 10.06 3.09
C PHE A 85 3.97 10.82 1.84
N ASP A 86 5.18 11.33 1.79
CA ASP A 86 5.67 12.10 0.63
C ASP A 86 6.21 11.21 -0.49
N SER A 87 6.60 9.99 -0.15
CA SER A 87 7.20 9.07 -1.12
C SER A 87 6.99 7.61 -0.75
N ALA A 88 7.24 6.72 -1.72
CA ALA A 88 7.24 5.28 -1.46
C ALA A 88 8.31 4.89 -0.44
N ASP A 89 9.45 5.57 -0.44
CA ASP A 89 10.51 5.34 0.55
C ASP A 89 10.00 5.56 1.96
N GLU A 90 9.24 6.63 2.19
CA GLU A 90 8.67 6.91 3.50
C GLU A 90 7.64 5.89 3.93
N VAL A 91 6.81 5.41 2.99
CA VAL A 91 5.85 4.32 3.24
C VAL A 91 6.59 3.09 3.75
N TYR A 92 7.64 2.71 3.05
CA TYR A 92 8.46 1.55 3.43
C TYR A 92 9.14 1.76 4.78
N ASP A 93 9.73 2.94 5.00
CA ASP A 93 10.46 3.24 6.24
C ASP A 93 9.53 3.30 7.45
N ALA A 94 8.24 3.59 7.25
CA ALA A 94 7.23 3.52 8.30
C ALA A 94 6.82 2.10 8.66
N GLY A 95 7.31 1.10 7.94
CA GLY A 95 7.08 -0.31 8.25
C GLY A 95 6.08 -1.02 7.33
N TRP A 96 5.50 -0.31 6.37
CA TRP A 96 4.54 -0.92 5.44
C TRP A 96 5.23 -1.81 4.42
N ARG A 97 4.61 -2.97 4.17
CA ARG A 97 5.11 -3.96 3.23
C ARG A 97 3.98 -4.41 2.32
N VAL A 98 4.31 -4.70 1.07
CA VAL A 98 3.35 -5.28 0.13
C VAL A 98 2.93 -6.66 0.65
N ASP A 99 1.64 -6.86 0.72
CA ASP A 99 1.05 -8.10 1.20
C ASP A 99 1.00 -9.18 0.10
#